data_40006dbf75d87b0dfd017d7c80a37003
#
_entry.id   40006dbf75d87b0dfd017d7c80a37003
#
_cell.length_a   1.000
_cell.length_b   1.000
_cell.length_c   1.000
_cell.angle_alpha   90.00
_cell.angle_beta   90.00
_cell.angle_gamma   90.00
#
_symmetry.space_group_name_H-M   'P 1'
#
loop_
_entity.id
_entity.type
_entity.pdbx_description
1 polymer ?
#
loop_
_entity_poly.entity_id
_entity_poly.type
_entity_poly.pdbx_seq_one_letter_code
_entity_poly.pdbx_strand_id
1 'polypeptide(L)'
;MSAYKVSLRELRFFLWELHKTDQHFLTRAPFNDKSRAYYDALLERARAFADELGKAYQASDRQECRLLENGNVEIPKEFHTLWQRYKDEWIQVLGNDSETQQPALPPLIRQTIQEMFMGANPAFMTYGGFNFPAIKLLKLHGTAAQKATYLRKLQRYDWDACFCATEQQAGSDLTAVTTVAKPLENGEYAVSGEKVYISAGMHTLTENTVYFVLGRINTTTSTSYSLSCLLVPRFWPNPETGELEDNHVECTSLLRKMGLKGCANTQLVFGRSGTTRAVLLGDRKNAGLLQLVPLMNQARMSTAIIGLGLASSAYLHSADFAGKRLQGRAISRTSDASAPAVPIIEHADVQRMLLEMKARVEGCRGLLGKLTGASTQAFALEAEPVLDEAQVEKYRKLVLLFTPICKAFVSDQAWKICELAIQVHGVEQAGNLG
;
A
#
# COMPACT_ATOMS: atom_id res chain seq x y z
N MET A 1 -11.91 -1.44 23.97
CA MET A 1 -10.88 -0.46 23.51
C MET A 1 -11.17 -0.08 22.08
N SER A 2 -10.85 1.14 21.64
CA SER A 2 -10.92 1.50 20.21
C SER A 2 -9.99 0.58 19.42
N ALA A 3 -10.47 0.07 18.29
CA ALA A 3 -9.72 -0.85 17.45
C ALA A 3 -8.46 -0.24 16.82
N TYR A 4 -8.45 1.09 16.68
CA TYR A 4 -7.35 1.84 16.10
C TYR A 4 -7.15 3.15 16.86
N LYS A 5 -5.91 3.61 16.96
CA LYS A 5 -5.56 4.89 17.59
C LYS A 5 -4.68 5.73 16.69
N VAL A 6 -5.04 7.01 16.57
CA VAL A 6 -4.26 8.03 15.87
C VAL A 6 -4.36 9.36 16.61
N SER A 7 -3.28 10.13 16.58
CA SER A 7 -3.21 11.48 17.14
C SER A 7 -3.26 12.53 16.03
N LEU A 8 -4.44 13.13 15.79
CA LEU A 8 -4.55 14.23 14.83
C LEU A 8 -3.70 15.45 15.21
N ARG A 9 -3.43 15.65 16.52
CA ARG A 9 -2.53 16.71 16.97
C ARG A 9 -1.12 16.53 16.40
N GLU A 10 -0.58 15.30 16.47
CA GLU A 10 0.76 14.99 15.94
C GLU A 10 0.81 15.09 14.42
N LEU A 11 -0.25 14.65 13.72
CA LEU A 11 -0.35 14.77 12.27
C LEU A 11 -0.47 16.24 11.81
N ARG A 12 -1.22 17.07 12.56
CA ARG A 12 -1.30 18.52 12.31
C ARG A 12 0.03 19.21 12.59
N PHE A 13 0.72 18.86 13.68
CA PHE A 13 2.08 19.36 13.96
C PHE A 13 3.03 19.03 12.81
N PHE A 14 3.02 17.79 12.33
CA PHE A 14 3.82 17.36 11.19
C PHE A 14 3.54 18.21 9.94
N LEU A 15 2.27 18.42 9.59
CA LEU A 15 1.90 19.15 8.38
C LEU A 15 2.15 20.67 8.51
N TRP A 16 1.69 21.27 9.60
CA TRP A 16 1.55 22.72 9.71
C TRP A 16 2.72 23.40 10.41
N GLU A 17 3.36 22.73 11.36
CA GLU A 17 4.46 23.32 12.13
C GLU A 17 5.82 22.85 11.60
N LEU A 18 6.00 21.53 11.40
CA LEU A 18 7.27 20.98 10.92
C LEU A 18 7.51 21.24 9.43
N HIS A 19 6.54 20.95 8.58
CA HIS A 19 6.65 21.11 7.13
C HIS A 19 6.09 22.43 6.62
N LYS A 20 5.37 23.20 7.43
CA LYS A 20 4.73 24.48 7.06
C LYS A 20 4.02 24.40 5.71
N THR A 21 3.26 23.30 5.53
CA THR A 21 2.65 22.94 4.25
C THR A 21 1.71 24.03 3.74
N ASP A 22 0.99 24.69 4.66
CA ASP A 22 0.10 25.81 4.37
C ASP A 22 0.85 27.02 3.81
N GLN A 23 2.06 27.30 4.30
CA GLN A 23 2.88 28.44 3.86
C GLN A 23 3.66 28.15 2.58
N HIS A 24 4.17 26.93 2.43
CA HIS A 24 5.08 26.58 1.34
C HIS A 24 4.39 26.02 0.10
N PHE A 25 3.24 25.37 0.25
CA PHE A 25 2.60 24.66 -0.84
C PHE A 25 1.17 25.11 -1.13
N LEU A 26 0.34 25.46 -0.11
CA LEU A 26 -1.04 25.85 -0.34
C LEU A 26 -1.21 27.30 -0.85
N THR A 27 -0.12 28.01 -1.03
CA THR A 27 -0.09 29.38 -1.58
C THR A 27 0.19 29.44 -3.07
N ARG A 28 0.48 28.29 -3.72
CA ARG A 28 0.86 28.21 -5.13
C ARG A 28 0.27 26.99 -5.83
N ALA A 29 0.19 27.08 -7.18
CA ALA A 29 -0.25 25.97 -8.00
C ALA A 29 0.61 24.69 -7.78
N PRO A 30 0.04 23.51 -7.94
CA PRO A 30 -1.36 23.21 -8.24
C PRO A 30 -2.25 23.12 -7.00
N PHE A 31 -1.76 23.50 -5.80
CA PHE A 31 -2.39 23.21 -4.51
C PHE A 31 -3.07 24.41 -3.84
N ASN A 32 -3.17 25.54 -4.53
CA ASN A 32 -3.70 26.81 -3.98
C ASN A 32 -5.24 26.96 -4.08
N ASP A 33 -5.92 25.91 -4.50
CA ASP A 33 -7.39 25.89 -4.64
C ASP A 33 -8.13 25.56 -3.33
N LYS A 34 -7.42 25.04 -2.32
CA LYS A 34 -7.97 24.65 -1.03
C LYS A 34 -7.21 25.27 0.14
N SER A 35 -7.95 25.65 1.17
CA SER A 35 -7.37 26.22 2.40
C SER A 35 -6.91 25.15 3.40
N ARG A 36 -6.09 25.56 4.37
CA ARG A 36 -5.74 24.73 5.53
C ARG A 36 -6.97 24.19 6.26
N ALA A 37 -8.02 25.01 6.43
CA ALA A 37 -9.26 24.60 7.09
C ALA A 37 -9.96 23.44 6.35
N TYR A 38 -9.93 23.46 5.01
CA TYR A 38 -10.42 22.33 4.20
C TYR A 38 -9.65 21.04 4.50
N TYR A 39 -8.33 21.11 4.57
CA TYR A 39 -7.51 19.93 4.84
C TYR A 39 -7.62 19.45 6.28
N ASP A 40 -7.80 20.34 7.25
CA ASP A 40 -8.10 19.96 8.64
C ASP A 40 -9.43 19.20 8.75
N ALA A 41 -10.47 19.64 8.04
CA ALA A 41 -11.73 18.90 7.95
C ALA A 41 -11.59 17.55 7.23
N LEU A 42 -10.76 17.50 6.19
CA LEU A 42 -10.45 16.24 5.48
C LEU A 42 -9.73 15.24 6.39
N LEU A 43 -8.81 15.69 7.25
CA LEU A 43 -8.12 14.83 8.22
C LEU A 43 -9.09 14.26 9.27
N GLU A 44 -10.08 15.04 9.73
CA GLU A 44 -11.13 14.53 10.63
C GLU A 44 -11.99 13.46 9.95
N ARG A 45 -12.39 13.67 8.70
CA ARG A 45 -13.11 12.66 7.91
C ARG A 45 -12.26 11.40 7.73
N ALA A 46 -10.97 11.56 7.42
CA ALA A 46 -10.04 10.44 7.27
C ALA A 46 -9.90 9.64 8.57
N ARG A 47 -9.83 10.32 9.73
CA ARG A 47 -9.82 9.65 11.02
C ARG A 47 -11.09 8.83 11.26
N ALA A 48 -12.25 9.40 10.97
CA ALA A 48 -13.52 8.69 11.13
C ALA A 48 -13.58 7.41 10.26
N PHE A 49 -13.12 7.50 9.02
CA PHE A 49 -13.04 6.33 8.14
C PHE A 49 -11.99 5.32 8.62
N ALA A 50 -10.84 5.78 9.13
CA ALA A 50 -9.81 4.91 9.72
C ALA A 50 -10.34 4.14 10.95
N ASP A 51 -11.20 4.75 11.79
CA ASP A 51 -11.84 4.07 12.91
C ASP A 51 -12.72 2.89 12.43
N GLU A 52 -13.42 3.04 11.32
CA GLU A 52 -14.22 1.96 10.72
C GLU A 52 -13.33 0.86 10.11
N LEU A 53 -12.27 1.26 9.39
CA LEU A 53 -11.26 0.33 8.89
C LEU A 53 -10.65 -0.51 10.03
N GLY A 54 -10.34 0.12 11.17
CA GLY A 54 -9.80 -0.58 12.34
C GLY A 54 -10.78 -1.58 12.96
N LYS A 55 -12.06 -1.26 13.01
CA LYS A 55 -13.09 -2.22 13.46
C LYS A 55 -13.18 -3.44 12.54
N ALA A 56 -13.16 -3.21 11.23
CA ALA A 56 -13.17 -4.29 10.24
C ALA A 56 -11.88 -5.12 10.30
N TYR A 57 -10.72 -4.51 10.61
CA TYR A 57 -9.47 -5.25 10.77
C TYR A 57 -9.53 -6.25 11.92
N GLN A 58 -10.08 -5.86 13.07
CA GLN A 58 -10.26 -6.77 14.21
C GLN A 58 -11.14 -7.97 13.88
N ALA A 59 -12.18 -7.77 13.08
CA ALA A 59 -13.04 -8.87 12.62
C ALA A 59 -12.29 -9.77 11.62
N SER A 60 -11.58 -9.18 10.66
CA SER A 60 -10.89 -9.91 9.60
C SER A 60 -9.63 -10.65 10.05
N ASP A 61 -8.99 -10.22 11.15
CA ASP A 61 -7.80 -10.92 11.68
C ASP A 61 -8.14 -12.28 12.28
N ARG A 62 -9.41 -12.50 12.62
CA ARG A 62 -9.95 -13.79 13.07
C ARG A 62 -10.49 -14.67 11.94
N GLN A 63 -10.70 -14.13 10.76
CA GLN A 63 -11.24 -14.82 9.59
C GLN A 63 -10.23 -14.72 8.44
N GLU A 64 -9.47 -15.79 8.24
CA GLU A 64 -8.56 -15.86 7.08
C GLU A 64 -9.37 -15.92 5.77
N CYS A 65 -8.78 -15.38 4.69
CA CYS A 65 -9.32 -15.60 3.35
C CYS A 65 -9.39 -17.10 3.04
N ARG A 66 -10.40 -17.52 2.28
CA ARG A 66 -10.61 -18.93 1.89
C ARG A 66 -10.68 -19.06 0.37
N LEU A 67 -9.99 -20.04 -0.16
CA LEU A 67 -10.14 -20.44 -1.56
C LEU A 67 -11.41 -21.28 -1.68
N LEU A 68 -12.31 -20.88 -2.56
CA LEU A 68 -13.57 -21.58 -2.85
C LEU A 68 -13.38 -22.58 -4.00
N GLU A 69 -14.28 -23.55 -4.10
CA GLU A 69 -14.26 -24.58 -5.16
C GLU A 69 -14.33 -23.99 -6.57
N ASN A 70 -14.96 -22.85 -6.75
CA ASN A 70 -15.04 -22.12 -8.02
C ASN A 70 -13.78 -21.30 -8.35
N GLY A 71 -12.70 -21.44 -7.57
CA GLY A 71 -11.44 -20.71 -7.77
C GLY A 71 -11.43 -19.27 -7.28
N ASN A 72 -12.54 -18.73 -6.78
CA ASN A 72 -12.60 -17.41 -6.16
C ASN A 72 -12.00 -17.45 -4.75
N VAL A 73 -11.52 -16.30 -4.30
CA VAL A 73 -11.11 -16.12 -2.91
C VAL A 73 -12.19 -15.37 -2.16
N GLU A 74 -12.75 -16.04 -1.14
CA GLU A 74 -13.61 -15.39 -0.17
C GLU A 74 -12.76 -14.53 0.76
N ILE A 75 -13.11 -13.27 0.86
CA ILE A 75 -12.46 -12.27 1.70
C ILE A 75 -13.40 -11.85 2.84
N PRO A 76 -12.92 -11.14 3.88
CA PRO A 76 -13.80 -10.66 4.94
C PRO A 76 -14.99 -9.88 4.39
N LYS A 77 -16.20 -10.24 4.84
CA LYS A 77 -17.45 -9.67 4.31
C LYS A 77 -17.58 -8.17 4.55
N GLU A 78 -16.97 -7.68 5.64
CA GLU A 78 -16.94 -6.25 5.99
C GLU A 78 -16.22 -5.43 4.91
N PHE A 79 -15.29 -6.04 4.15
CA PHE A 79 -14.53 -5.36 3.10
C PHE A 79 -15.40 -4.96 1.91
N HIS A 80 -16.48 -5.67 1.62
CA HIS A 80 -17.38 -5.29 0.51
C HIS A 80 -18.07 -3.95 0.76
N THR A 81 -18.60 -3.72 1.96
CA THR A 81 -19.22 -2.44 2.33
C THR A 81 -18.20 -1.30 2.37
N LEU A 82 -17.03 -1.57 2.98
CA LEU A 82 -15.95 -0.59 3.04
C LEU A 82 -15.39 -0.25 1.66
N TRP A 83 -15.32 -1.23 0.74
CA TRP A 83 -14.84 -1.02 -0.62
C TRP A 83 -15.70 -0.02 -1.39
N GLN A 84 -17.03 -0.17 -1.30
CA GLN A 84 -17.93 0.78 -1.96
C GLN A 84 -17.73 2.20 -1.42
N ARG A 85 -17.67 2.37 -0.08
CA ARG A 85 -17.42 3.67 0.54
C ARG A 85 -16.05 4.23 0.18
N TYR A 86 -15.01 3.39 0.15
CA TYR A 86 -13.67 3.80 -0.27
C TYR A 86 -13.67 4.31 -1.71
N LYS A 87 -14.38 3.64 -2.61
CA LYS A 87 -14.57 4.08 -4.01
C LYS A 87 -15.25 5.45 -4.07
N ASP A 88 -16.34 5.61 -3.38
CA ASP A 88 -17.18 6.81 -3.47
C ASP A 88 -16.53 8.04 -2.79
N GLU A 89 -15.83 7.85 -1.67
CA GLU A 89 -15.35 8.94 -0.83
C GLU A 89 -13.86 9.26 -0.99
N TRP A 90 -13.02 8.27 -1.34
CA TRP A 90 -11.57 8.40 -1.17
C TRP A 90 -10.74 8.22 -2.43
N ILE A 91 -11.21 7.47 -3.43
CA ILE A 91 -10.41 7.19 -4.63
C ILE A 91 -10.09 8.48 -5.39
N GLN A 92 -11.09 9.35 -5.57
CA GLN A 92 -10.89 10.65 -6.24
C GLN A 92 -9.97 11.57 -5.42
N VAL A 93 -10.15 11.56 -4.10
CA VAL A 93 -9.36 12.40 -3.17
C VAL A 93 -7.89 11.97 -3.14
N LEU A 94 -7.62 10.66 -3.08
CA LEU A 94 -6.26 10.12 -2.99
C LEU A 94 -5.61 9.90 -4.35
N GLY A 95 -6.36 9.98 -5.44
CA GLY A 95 -5.87 9.78 -6.80
C GLY A 95 -5.05 10.93 -7.35
N ASN A 96 -4.76 10.84 -8.64
CA ASN A 96 -4.29 11.97 -9.44
C ASN A 96 -5.41 12.37 -10.40
N ASP A 97 -5.45 13.64 -10.74
CA ASP A 97 -6.29 14.10 -11.82
C ASP A 97 -6.05 13.28 -13.10
N SER A 98 -7.12 12.90 -13.78
CA SER A 98 -7.04 12.01 -14.93
C SER A 98 -6.41 12.66 -16.17
N GLU A 99 -6.54 13.95 -16.31
CA GLU A 99 -6.08 14.71 -17.47
C GLU A 99 -4.68 15.29 -17.26
N THR A 100 -4.49 16.03 -16.17
CA THR A 100 -3.25 16.77 -15.90
C THR A 100 -2.15 15.92 -15.26
N GLN A 101 -2.47 14.75 -14.71
CA GLN A 101 -1.57 13.92 -13.89
C GLN A 101 -1.12 14.57 -12.57
N GLN A 102 -1.62 15.73 -12.25
CA GLN A 102 -1.36 16.39 -10.99
C GLN A 102 -2.03 15.61 -9.85
N PRO A 103 -1.39 15.50 -8.69
CA PRO A 103 -2.01 14.87 -7.54
C PRO A 103 -3.18 15.73 -7.03
N ALA A 104 -4.31 15.09 -6.74
CA ALA A 104 -5.48 15.76 -6.15
C ALA A 104 -5.15 16.40 -4.79
N LEU A 105 -4.17 15.84 -4.07
CA LEU A 105 -3.67 16.36 -2.79
C LEU A 105 -2.17 16.56 -2.84
N PRO A 106 -1.62 17.54 -2.10
CA PRO A 106 -0.18 17.56 -1.82
C PRO A 106 0.28 16.19 -1.31
N PRO A 107 1.36 15.60 -1.85
CA PRO A 107 1.88 14.31 -1.40
C PRO A 107 2.11 14.19 0.10
N LEU A 108 2.46 15.27 0.81
CA LEU A 108 2.54 15.33 2.27
C LEU A 108 1.19 15.05 2.94
N ILE A 109 0.10 15.66 2.47
CA ILE A 109 -1.24 15.47 3.02
C ILE A 109 -1.75 14.07 2.66
N ARG A 110 -1.51 13.62 1.43
CA ARG A 110 -1.85 12.25 1.01
C ARG A 110 -1.19 11.20 1.91
N GLN A 111 0.12 11.34 2.19
CA GLN A 111 0.85 10.45 3.10
C GLN A 111 0.18 10.38 4.48
N THR A 112 -0.21 11.53 5.03
CA THR A 112 -0.84 11.61 6.35
C THR A 112 -2.17 10.85 6.40
N ILE A 113 -2.99 10.95 5.36
CA ILE A 113 -4.24 10.18 5.24
C ILE A 113 -3.93 8.69 5.06
N GLN A 114 -2.97 8.36 4.22
CA GLN A 114 -2.56 6.96 4.01
C GLN A 114 -1.95 6.34 5.27
N GLU A 115 -1.22 7.10 6.09
CA GLU A 115 -0.74 6.64 7.41
C GLU A 115 -1.91 6.18 8.28
N MET A 116 -3.01 6.95 8.32
CA MET A 116 -4.21 6.57 9.07
C MET A 116 -4.85 5.30 8.52
N PHE A 117 -5.07 5.21 7.21
CA PHE A 117 -5.78 4.08 6.59
C PHE A 117 -4.96 2.79 6.64
N MET A 118 -3.67 2.87 6.31
CA MET A 118 -2.76 1.73 6.32
C MET A 118 -2.43 1.27 7.74
N GLY A 119 -2.40 2.19 8.70
CA GLY A 119 -2.25 1.84 10.12
C GLY A 119 -3.50 1.20 10.72
N ALA A 120 -4.68 1.57 10.21
CA ALA A 120 -5.95 1.04 10.69
C ALA A 120 -6.28 -0.34 10.11
N ASN A 121 -6.09 -0.53 8.78
CA ASN A 121 -6.35 -1.81 8.11
C ASN A 121 -5.45 -2.00 6.89
N PRO A 122 -4.19 -2.43 7.09
CA PRO A 122 -3.28 -2.66 5.98
C PRO A 122 -3.72 -3.80 5.05
N ALA A 123 -4.49 -4.77 5.55
CA ALA A 123 -5.03 -5.86 4.74
C ALA A 123 -6.05 -5.35 3.71
N PHE A 124 -6.99 -4.51 4.13
CA PHE A 124 -7.96 -3.86 3.25
C PHE A 124 -7.26 -2.96 2.22
N MET A 125 -6.31 -2.13 2.66
CA MET A 125 -5.60 -1.18 1.82
C MET A 125 -4.68 -1.83 0.76
N THR A 126 -4.51 -3.14 0.79
CA THR A 126 -3.81 -3.88 -0.26
C THR A 126 -4.68 -4.03 -1.51
N TYR A 127 -6.00 -4.18 -1.34
CA TYR A 127 -6.95 -4.20 -2.47
C TYR A 127 -7.02 -2.82 -3.11
N GLY A 128 -6.90 -2.77 -4.44
CA GLY A 128 -6.78 -1.51 -5.18
C GLY A 128 -5.44 -0.79 -5.01
N GLY A 129 -4.55 -1.28 -4.15
CA GLY A 129 -3.25 -0.65 -3.89
C GLY A 129 -2.33 -0.59 -5.11
N PHE A 130 -2.52 -1.48 -6.08
CA PHE A 130 -1.77 -1.50 -7.33
C PHE A 130 -2.45 -0.75 -8.47
N ASN A 131 -3.69 -0.26 -8.34
CA ASN A 131 -4.36 0.48 -9.41
C ASN A 131 -3.62 1.76 -9.78
N PHE A 132 -3.23 2.55 -8.79
CA PHE A 132 -2.52 3.80 -9.04
C PHE A 132 -1.22 3.61 -9.85
N PRO A 133 -0.27 2.73 -9.47
CA PRO A 133 0.90 2.46 -10.28
C PRO A 133 0.57 1.79 -11.62
N ALA A 134 -0.44 0.93 -11.72
CA ALA A 134 -0.87 0.31 -12.97
C ALA A 134 -1.40 1.34 -13.97
N ILE A 135 -2.20 2.29 -13.51
CA ILE A 135 -2.65 3.45 -14.30
C ILE A 135 -1.46 4.23 -14.85
N LYS A 136 -0.46 4.51 -14.00
CA LYS A 136 0.75 5.20 -14.43
C LYS A 136 1.51 4.42 -15.50
N LEU A 137 1.66 3.11 -15.34
CA LEU A 137 2.33 2.26 -16.34
C LEU A 137 1.60 2.25 -17.67
N LEU A 138 0.26 2.12 -17.66
CA LEU A 138 -0.55 2.18 -18.87
C LEU A 138 -0.44 3.54 -19.57
N LYS A 139 -0.43 4.64 -18.82
CA LYS A 139 -0.27 5.97 -19.40
C LYS A 139 1.10 6.15 -20.06
N LEU A 140 2.16 5.67 -19.43
CA LEU A 140 3.55 5.81 -19.92
C LEU A 140 3.86 4.86 -21.08
N HIS A 141 3.37 3.62 -21.04
CA HIS A 141 3.83 2.56 -21.93
C HIS A 141 2.72 1.94 -22.78
N GLY A 142 1.46 2.03 -22.34
CA GLY A 142 0.34 1.38 -23.02
C GLY A 142 0.06 1.97 -24.38
N THR A 143 -0.34 1.11 -25.33
CA THR A 143 -0.85 1.52 -26.65
C THR A 143 -2.19 2.23 -26.50
N ALA A 144 -2.67 2.90 -27.58
CA ALA A 144 -3.98 3.55 -27.59
C ALA A 144 -5.12 2.54 -27.29
N ALA A 145 -5.05 1.34 -27.87
CA ALA A 145 -6.02 0.27 -27.61
C ALA A 145 -6.01 -0.18 -26.15
N GLN A 146 -4.82 -0.41 -25.55
CA GLN A 146 -4.70 -0.79 -24.14
C GLN A 146 -5.25 0.30 -23.21
N LYS A 147 -4.95 1.57 -23.49
CA LYS A 147 -5.51 2.70 -22.72
C LYS A 147 -7.04 2.75 -22.82
N ALA A 148 -7.59 2.55 -24.00
CA ALA A 148 -9.04 2.52 -24.21
C ALA A 148 -9.71 1.37 -23.41
N THR A 149 -9.10 0.18 -23.41
CA THR A 149 -9.65 -1.01 -22.73
C THR A 149 -9.55 -0.93 -21.22
N TYR A 150 -8.35 -0.59 -20.67
CA TYR A 150 -8.04 -0.81 -19.26
C TYR A 150 -8.09 0.47 -18.41
N LEU A 151 -7.74 1.64 -18.97
CA LEU A 151 -7.42 2.82 -18.15
C LEU A 151 -8.63 3.32 -17.36
N ARG A 152 -9.78 3.52 -18.03
CA ARG A 152 -10.98 4.02 -17.36
C ARG A 152 -11.49 3.06 -16.28
N LYS A 153 -11.45 1.76 -16.54
CA LYS A 153 -11.89 0.72 -15.60
C LYS A 153 -11.03 0.70 -14.33
N LEU A 154 -9.70 0.80 -14.48
CA LEU A 154 -8.78 0.88 -13.36
C LEU A 154 -8.90 2.20 -12.58
N GLN A 155 -9.11 3.35 -13.26
CA GLN A 155 -9.29 4.65 -12.62
C GLN A 155 -10.56 4.71 -11.76
N ARG A 156 -11.62 4.03 -12.18
CA ARG A 156 -12.87 3.93 -11.42
C ARG A 156 -12.87 2.83 -10.38
N TYR A 157 -11.81 2.02 -10.33
CA TYR A 157 -11.73 0.81 -9.49
C TYR A 157 -12.90 -0.16 -9.75
N ASP A 158 -13.44 -0.16 -10.97
CA ASP A 158 -14.34 -1.20 -11.45
C ASP A 158 -13.53 -2.48 -11.71
N TRP A 159 -12.27 -2.33 -12.12
CA TRP A 159 -11.27 -3.39 -12.21
C TRP A 159 -10.11 -3.11 -11.26
N ASP A 160 -9.49 -4.18 -10.74
CA ASP A 160 -8.30 -4.10 -9.92
C ASP A 160 -7.05 -4.49 -10.71
N ALA A 161 -5.89 -4.18 -10.16
CA ALA A 161 -4.59 -4.55 -10.71
C ALA A 161 -3.77 -5.34 -9.69
N CYS A 162 -3.10 -6.40 -10.16
CA CYS A 162 -2.13 -7.16 -9.37
C CYS A 162 -0.80 -7.26 -10.09
N PHE A 163 0.27 -7.32 -9.31
CA PHE A 163 1.62 -7.48 -9.82
C PHE A 163 2.13 -8.91 -9.65
N CYS A 164 2.51 -9.57 -10.74
CA CYS A 164 2.87 -10.99 -10.79
C CYS A 164 4.30 -11.17 -11.32
N ALA A 165 5.31 -10.95 -10.46
CA ALA A 165 6.72 -11.15 -10.81
C ALA A 165 7.27 -12.46 -10.26
N THR A 166 7.00 -12.75 -8.98
CA THR A 166 7.67 -13.78 -8.19
C THR A 166 7.21 -15.19 -8.55
N GLU A 167 8.16 -16.10 -8.66
CA GLU A 167 7.96 -17.54 -8.75
C GLU A 167 8.67 -18.23 -7.57
N GLN A 168 8.38 -19.50 -7.31
CA GLN A 168 8.95 -20.21 -6.16
C GLN A 168 10.49 -20.16 -6.12
N GLN A 169 11.12 -20.26 -7.28
CA GLN A 169 12.58 -20.22 -7.47
C GLN A 169 13.13 -18.83 -7.83
N ALA A 170 12.24 -17.85 -8.11
CA ALA A 170 12.62 -16.53 -8.62
C ALA A 170 11.95 -15.41 -7.82
N GLY A 171 12.59 -14.96 -6.75
CA GLY A 171 12.19 -13.83 -5.92
C GLY A 171 13.08 -12.62 -6.14
N SER A 172 14.17 -12.52 -5.36
CA SER A 172 15.17 -11.44 -5.54
C SER A 172 15.94 -11.57 -6.85
N ASP A 173 16.22 -12.78 -7.27
CA ASP A 173 16.81 -13.06 -8.58
C ASP A 173 15.73 -13.45 -9.59
N LEU A 174 15.41 -12.52 -10.49
CA LEU A 174 14.43 -12.74 -11.55
C LEU A 174 15.02 -13.44 -12.80
N THR A 175 16.31 -13.77 -12.81
CA THR A 175 16.91 -14.54 -13.93
C THR A 175 16.35 -15.95 -14.02
N ALA A 176 15.84 -16.49 -12.91
CA ALA A 176 15.23 -17.80 -12.82
C ALA A 176 13.72 -17.85 -13.16
N VAL A 177 13.12 -16.75 -13.63
CA VAL A 177 11.70 -16.74 -14.07
C VAL A 177 11.51 -17.70 -15.23
N THR A 178 10.54 -18.60 -15.09
CA THR A 178 10.19 -19.65 -16.05
C THR A 178 8.89 -19.41 -16.80
N THR A 179 8.04 -18.50 -16.34
CA THR A 179 6.80 -18.11 -17.04
C THR A 179 7.13 -17.68 -18.47
N VAL A 180 6.45 -18.28 -19.44
CA VAL A 180 6.61 -18.01 -20.87
C VAL A 180 5.34 -17.47 -21.51
N ALA A 181 5.52 -16.70 -22.58
CA ALA A 181 4.46 -16.15 -23.39
C ALA A 181 4.75 -16.48 -24.84
N LYS A 182 3.90 -17.30 -25.49
CA LYS A 182 4.00 -17.69 -26.88
C LYS A 182 3.10 -16.79 -27.73
N PRO A 183 3.61 -16.20 -28.83
CA PRO A 183 2.80 -15.38 -29.71
C PRO A 183 1.59 -16.16 -30.28
N LEU A 184 0.44 -15.49 -30.38
CA LEU A 184 -0.75 -15.93 -31.11
C LEU A 184 -0.92 -15.10 -32.40
N GLU A 185 -1.82 -15.53 -33.29
CA GLU A 185 -1.96 -14.94 -34.64
C GLU A 185 -2.42 -13.48 -34.64
N ASN A 186 -3.17 -13.05 -33.63
CA ASN A 186 -3.77 -11.70 -33.55
C ASN A 186 -2.93 -10.68 -32.77
N GLY A 187 -1.65 -10.96 -32.53
CA GLY A 187 -0.75 -10.11 -31.74
C GLY A 187 -0.91 -10.27 -30.23
N GLU A 188 -1.73 -11.21 -29.79
CA GLU A 188 -1.85 -11.65 -28.40
C GLU A 188 -0.78 -12.69 -28.06
N TYR A 189 -0.77 -13.12 -26.82
CA TYR A 189 0.17 -14.13 -26.29
C TYR A 189 -0.59 -15.16 -25.47
N ALA A 190 -0.23 -16.43 -25.61
CA ALA A 190 -0.62 -17.50 -24.68
C ALA A 190 0.42 -17.56 -23.54
N VAL A 191 -0.01 -17.28 -22.33
CA VAL A 191 0.84 -17.30 -21.14
C VAL A 191 0.74 -18.66 -20.45
N SER A 192 1.91 -19.22 -20.08
CA SER A 192 1.99 -20.45 -19.29
C SER A 192 3.05 -20.31 -18.20
N GLY A 193 2.71 -20.63 -16.97
CA GLY A 193 3.59 -20.54 -15.81
C GLY A 193 2.83 -20.37 -14.50
N GLU A 194 3.61 -20.17 -13.43
CA GLU A 194 3.07 -20.06 -12.08
C GLU A 194 3.69 -18.86 -11.37
N LYS A 195 2.85 -18.12 -10.64
CA LYS A 195 3.26 -16.97 -9.83
C LYS A 195 2.80 -17.14 -8.39
N VAL A 196 3.69 -16.80 -7.44
CA VAL A 196 3.44 -16.96 -6.01
C VAL A 196 3.51 -15.61 -5.29
N TYR A 197 2.96 -15.55 -4.09
CA TYR A 197 2.92 -14.35 -3.26
C TYR A 197 2.15 -13.19 -3.90
N ILE A 198 1.10 -13.50 -4.67
CA ILE A 198 0.31 -12.47 -5.35
C ILE A 198 -0.73 -11.92 -4.38
N SER A 199 -0.49 -10.68 -3.94
CA SER A 199 -1.40 -9.98 -3.05
C SER A 199 -2.67 -9.54 -3.79
N ALA A 200 -3.82 -9.64 -3.11
CA ALA A 200 -5.14 -9.28 -3.63
C ALA A 200 -5.56 -10.06 -4.90
N GLY A 201 -5.01 -11.24 -5.15
CA GLY A 201 -5.42 -12.08 -6.27
C GLY A 201 -6.79 -12.72 -6.06
N MET A 202 -7.58 -12.88 -7.14
CA MET A 202 -8.82 -13.67 -7.23
C MET A 202 -9.96 -13.26 -6.29
N HIS A 203 -9.93 -12.05 -5.73
CA HIS A 203 -11.02 -11.51 -4.91
C HIS A 203 -12.25 -11.11 -5.76
N THR A 204 -13.36 -10.78 -5.07
CA THR A 204 -14.63 -10.42 -5.70
C THR A 204 -15.09 -8.98 -5.40
N LEU A 205 -14.17 -8.08 -5.01
CA LEU A 205 -14.47 -6.65 -4.79
C LEU A 205 -14.68 -5.87 -6.08
N THR A 206 -14.13 -6.37 -7.19
CA THR A 206 -14.18 -5.75 -8.51
C THR A 206 -14.67 -6.74 -9.57
N GLU A 207 -15.15 -6.23 -10.69
CA GLU A 207 -15.65 -7.04 -11.81
C GLU A 207 -14.55 -7.90 -12.45
N ASN A 208 -13.31 -7.38 -12.45
CA ASN A 208 -12.16 -8.02 -13.08
C ASN A 208 -10.86 -7.62 -12.39
N THR A 209 -9.81 -8.41 -12.60
CA THR A 209 -8.44 -8.09 -12.16
C THR A 209 -7.50 -8.19 -13.36
N VAL A 210 -6.64 -7.19 -13.54
CA VAL A 210 -5.58 -7.20 -14.55
C VAL A 210 -4.26 -7.55 -13.88
N TYR A 211 -3.69 -8.70 -14.21
CA TYR A 211 -2.40 -9.15 -13.72
C TYR A 211 -1.28 -8.59 -14.62
N PHE A 212 -0.37 -7.84 -14.04
CA PHE A 212 0.87 -7.38 -14.68
C PHE A 212 1.92 -8.47 -14.48
N VAL A 213 2.03 -9.37 -15.44
CA VAL A 213 2.84 -10.59 -15.34
C VAL A 213 4.20 -10.39 -15.99
N LEU A 214 5.28 -10.66 -15.25
CA LEU A 214 6.61 -10.80 -15.84
C LEU A 214 6.78 -12.20 -16.42
N GLY A 215 7.11 -12.26 -17.71
CA GLY A 215 7.34 -13.51 -18.43
C GLY A 215 8.33 -13.34 -19.60
N ARG A 216 8.75 -14.45 -20.18
CA ARG A 216 9.65 -14.50 -21.32
C ARG A 216 8.86 -14.72 -22.61
N ILE A 217 9.04 -13.84 -23.58
CA ILE A 217 8.48 -14.03 -24.93
C ILE A 217 9.45 -14.88 -25.77
N ASN A 218 10.76 -14.79 -25.49
CA ASN A 218 11.77 -15.60 -26.17
C ASN A 218 12.51 -16.47 -25.16
N THR A 219 12.53 -17.78 -25.35
CA THR A 219 13.09 -18.76 -24.41
C THR A 219 14.60 -18.94 -24.54
N THR A 220 15.23 -18.30 -25.54
CA THR A 220 16.68 -18.52 -25.86
C THR A 220 17.64 -17.75 -24.94
N THR A 221 17.15 -16.79 -24.15
CA THR A 221 17.98 -16.00 -23.24
C THR A 221 17.42 -16.03 -21.81
N SER A 222 18.28 -16.32 -20.83
CA SER A 222 17.93 -16.46 -19.41
C SER A 222 18.44 -15.29 -18.55
N THR A 223 18.39 -14.06 -19.04
CA THR A 223 18.75 -12.87 -18.26
C THR A 223 17.52 -12.14 -17.75
N SER A 224 17.65 -11.37 -16.66
CA SER A 224 16.55 -10.51 -16.17
C SER A 224 16.14 -9.45 -17.20
N TYR A 225 17.04 -9.05 -18.09
CA TYR A 225 16.76 -8.13 -19.19
C TYR A 225 15.92 -8.75 -20.33
N SER A 226 15.66 -10.05 -20.33
CA SER A 226 14.80 -10.72 -21.32
C SER A 226 13.35 -10.89 -20.85
N LEU A 227 12.95 -10.22 -19.75
CA LEU A 227 11.59 -10.25 -19.24
C LEU A 227 10.73 -9.15 -19.86
N SER A 228 9.55 -9.54 -20.27
CA SER A 228 8.50 -8.65 -20.79
C SER A 228 7.37 -8.53 -19.76
N CYS A 229 6.67 -7.39 -19.73
CA CYS A 229 5.48 -7.21 -18.94
C CYS A 229 4.25 -7.51 -19.81
N LEU A 230 3.43 -8.43 -19.35
CA LEU A 230 2.23 -8.90 -20.01
C LEU A 230 1.00 -8.46 -19.20
N LEU A 231 -0.01 -7.94 -19.85
CA LEU A 231 -1.32 -7.64 -19.26
C LEU A 231 -2.19 -8.89 -19.44
N VAL A 232 -2.49 -9.55 -18.35
CA VAL A 232 -3.31 -10.76 -18.29
C VAL A 232 -4.56 -10.43 -17.48
N PRO A 233 -5.70 -10.10 -18.09
CA PRO A 233 -6.95 -9.95 -17.34
C PRO A 233 -7.44 -11.32 -16.84
N ARG A 234 -8.05 -11.36 -15.67
CA ARG A 234 -8.69 -12.56 -15.13
C ARG A 234 -9.82 -13.05 -16.05
N PHE A 235 -10.64 -12.10 -16.49
CA PHE A 235 -11.65 -12.33 -17.51
C PHE A 235 -11.26 -11.52 -18.73
N TRP A 236 -11.18 -12.18 -19.87
CA TRP A 236 -10.81 -11.55 -21.14
C TRP A 236 -11.95 -10.66 -21.64
N PRO A 237 -11.70 -9.36 -21.88
CA PRO A 237 -12.70 -8.49 -22.46
C PRO A 237 -12.83 -8.79 -23.96
N ASN A 238 -13.96 -9.35 -24.39
CA ASN A 238 -14.24 -9.57 -25.79
C ASN A 238 -14.41 -8.22 -26.50
N PRO A 239 -13.59 -7.89 -27.52
CA PRO A 239 -13.63 -6.60 -28.16
C PRO A 239 -14.90 -6.39 -29.04
N GLU A 240 -15.58 -7.47 -29.43
CA GLU A 240 -16.78 -7.41 -30.28
C GLU A 240 -18.06 -7.27 -29.47
N THR A 241 -18.19 -8.04 -28.39
CA THR A 241 -19.41 -8.08 -27.56
C THR A 241 -19.32 -7.20 -26.32
N GLY A 242 -18.11 -6.87 -25.86
CA GLY A 242 -17.85 -6.21 -24.57
C GLY A 242 -18.04 -7.11 -23.36
N GLU A 243 -18.34 -8.39 -23.54
CA GLU A 243 -18.53 -9.37 -22.49
C GLU A 243 -17.18 -9.84 -21.91
N LEU A 244 -17.20 -10.31 -20.68
CA LEU A 244 -16.04 -10.86 -19.98
C LEU A 244 -16.06 -12.38 -20.07
N GLU A 245 -15.10 -12.97 -20.78
CA GLU A 245 -14.92 -14.41 -20.96
C GLU A 245 -13.88 -14.94 -19.95
N ASP A 246 -14.04 -16.17 -19.46
CA ASP A 246 -13.02 -16.80 -18.62
C ASP A 246 -11.68 -16.88 -19.35
N ASN A 247 -10.62 -16.40 -18.70
CA ASN A 247 -9.28 -16.38 -19.29
C ASN A 247 -8.35 -17.46 -18.71
N HIS A 248 -8.91 -18.48 -18.07
CA HIS A 248 -8.17 -19.62 -17.54
C HIS A 248 -7.01 -19.23 -16.59
N VAL A 249 -7.24 -18.23 -15.75
CA VAL A 249 -6.34 -17.89 -14.63
C VAL A 249 -6.83 -18.61 -13.40
N GLU A 250 -6.01 -19.48 -12.85
CA GLU A 250 -6.38 -20.32 -11.72
C GLU A 250 -5.65 -19.93 -10.43
N CYS A 251 -6.37 -19.91 -9.31
CA CYS A 251 -5.77 -19.87 -7.97
C CYS A 251 -5.66 -21.29 -7.44
N THR A 252 -4.45 -21.75 -7.18
CA THR A 252 -4.20 -23.12 -6.70
C THR A 252 -4.06 -23.22 -5.21
N SER A 253 -3.66 -22.12 -4.56
CA SER A 253 -3.54 -22.07 -3.10
C SER A 253 -3.55 -20.65 -2.55
N LEU A 254 -3.87 -20.53 -1.26
CA LEU A 254 -3.64 -19.34 -0.45
C LEU A 254 -2.48 -19.59 0.49
N LEU A 255 -1.58 -18.63 0.56
CA LEU A 255 -0.42 -18.68 1.44
C LEU A 255 -0.80 -18.16 2.83
N ARG A 256 -0.56 -18.97 3.86
CA ARG A 256 -0.77 -18.58 5.26
C ARG A 256 0.23 -17.50 5.69
N LYS A 257 -0.24 -16.57 6.50
CA LYS A 257 0.55 -15.44 7.00
C LYS A 257 0.37 -15.28 8.50
N MET A 258 1.37 -14.69 9.16
CA MET A 258 1.27 -14.33 10.58
C MET A 258 0.27 -13.18 10.82
N GLY A 259 0.22 -12.21 9.90
CA GLY A 259 -0.68 -11.06 9.92
C GLY A 259 -1.27 -10.76 8.55
N LEU A 260 -2.05 -9.68 8.44
CA LEU A 260 -2.76 -9.30 7.21
C LEU A 260 -3.65 -10.43 6.69
N LYS A 261 -4.30 -11.17 7.58
CA LYS A 261 -5.06 -12.38 7.24
C LYS A 261 -6.22 -12.09 6.30
N GLY A 262 -6.82 -10.90 6.39
CA GLY A 262 -7.86 -10.43 5.47
C GLY A 262 -7.38 -10.07 4.06
N CYS A 263 -6.06 -10.06 3.78
CA CYS A 263 -5.52 -9.87 2.44
C CYS A 263 -5.25 -11.22 1.79
N ALA A 264 -5.89 -11.52 0.66
CA ALA A 264 -5.57 -12.69 -0.15
C ALA A 264 -4.11 -12.66 -0.60
N ASN A 265 -3.41 -13.76 -0.41
CA ASN A 265 -2.04 -13.96 -0.90
C ASN A 265 -2.02 -15.26 -1.68
N THR A 266 -2.12 -15.16 -3.01
CA THR A 266 -2.45 -16.26 -3.90
C THR A 266 -1.23 -16.82 -4.62
N GLN A 267 -1.35 -18.09 -4.98
CA GLN A 267 -0.56 -18.75 -6.00
C GLN A 267 -1.42 -18.88 -7.25
N LEU A 268 -0.97 -18.26 -8.34
CA LEU A 268 -1.70 -18.21 -9.61
C LEU A 268 -1.00 -19.07 -10.66
N VAL A 269 -1.80 -19.81 -11.41
CA VAL A 269 -1.35 -20.63 -12.53
C VAL A 269 -2.03 -20.15 -13.81
N PHE A 270 -1.25 -20.01 -14.85
CA PHE A 270 -1.66 -19.58 -16.17
C PHE A 270 -1.47 -20.72 -17.18
N GLY A 271 -2.45 -20.94 -18.03
CA GLY A 271 -2.37 -21.87 -19.14
C GLY A 271 -2.46 -23.35 -18.78
N ARG A 272 -3.04 -23.71 -17.61
CA ARG A 272 -3.20 -25.10 -17.17
C ARG A 272 -4.50 -25.73 -17.66
N SER A 273 -5.62 -25.06 -17.47
CA SER A 273 -6.96 -25.55 -17.86
C SER A 273 -7.40 -25.10 -19.26
N GLY A 274 -6.64 -24.20 -19.88
CA GLY A 274 -6.93 -23.65 -21.19
C GLY A 274 -5.91 -22.58 -21.58
N THR A 275 -6.13 -21.89 -22.69
CA THR A 275 -5.23 -20.82 -23.14
C THR A 275 -5.46 -19.56 -22.34
N THR A 276 -4.50 -19.16 -21.51
CA THR A 276 -4.52 -17.85 -20.85
C THR A 276 -4.00 -16.77 -21.81
N ARG A 277 -4.88 -15.90 -22.26
CA ARG A 277 -4.58 -14.84 -23.23
C ARG A 277 -3.99 -13.61 -22.51
N ALA A 278 -3.05 -12.96 -23.19
CA ALA A 278 -2.39 -11.74 -22.73
C ALA A 278 -2.06 -10.79 -23.86
N VAL A 279 -1.83 -9.52 -23.55
CA VAL A 279 -1.18 -8.56 -24.45
C VAL A 279 0.12 -8.05 -23.82
N LEU A 280 1.11 -7.78 -24.67
CA LEU A 280 2.35 -7.14 -24.24
C LEU A 280 2.06 -5.70 -23.80
N LEU A 281 2.54 -5.25 -22.64
CA LEU A 281 2.42 -3.86 -22.22
C LEU A 281 3.20 -2.94 -23.18
N GLY A 282 2.46 -2.15 -23.96
CA GLY A 282 3.04 -1.36 -25.05
C GLY A 282 3.45 -2.26 -26.22
N ASP A 283 4.54 -1.89 -26.88
CA ASP A 283 5.08 -2.57 -28.07
C ASP A 283 6.52 -3.08 -27.89
N ARG A 284 7.15 -2.78 -26.74
CA ARG A 284 8.56 -3.07 -26.50
C ARG A 284 8.74 -4.38 -25.71
N LYS A 285 9.19 -5.43 -26.40
CA LYS A 285 9.63 -6.69 -25.77
C LYS A 285 10.88 -6.47 -24.90
N ASN A 286 11.08 -7.33 -23.90
CA ASN A 286 12.24 -7.34 -23.01
C ASN A 286 12.46 -6.03 -22.22
N ALA A 287 11.41 -5.25 -22.02
CA ALA A 287 11.43 -4.01 -21.26
C ALA A 287 10.71 -4.12 -19.91
N GLY A 288 10.16 -5.30 -19.58
CA GLY A 288 9.24 -5.47 -18.46
C GLY A 288 9.82 -5.03 -17.13
N LEU A 289 11.08 -5.36 -16.84
CA LEU A 289 11.70 -4.96 -15.58
C LEU A 289 11.84 -3.43 -15.47
N LEU A 290 12.27 -2.75 -16.54
CA LEU A 290 12.38 -1.28 -16.55
C LEU A 290 11.02 -0.61 -16.46
N GLN A 291 10.02 -1.13 -17.17
CA GLN A 291 8.64 -0.63 -17.12
C GLN A 291 8.08 -0.70 -15.70
N LEU A 292 8.43 -1.72 -14.90
CA LEU A 292 7.88 -1.94 -13.57
C LEU A 292 8.60 -1.19 -12.44
N VAL A 293 9.72 -0.52 -12.69
CA VAL A 293 10.45 0.27 -11.67
C VAL A 293 9.55 1.29 -10.96
N PRO A 294 8.70 2.09 -11.65
CA PRO A 294 7.80 3.03 -10.97
C PRO A 294 6.79 2.35 -10.04
N LEU A 295 6.28 1.18 -10.42
CA LEU A 295 5.38 0.37 -9.59
C LEU A 295 6.11 -0.13 -8.33
N MET A 296 7.31 -0.66 -8.49
CA MET A 296 8.12 -1.14 -7.37
C MET A 296 8.45 -0.01 -6.37
N ASN A 297 8.74 1.19 -6.85
CA ASN A 297 9.00 2.34 -5.99
C ASN A 297 7.74 2.78 -5.22
N GLN A 298 6.57 2.74 -5.86
CA GLN A 298 5.30 3.00 -5.17
C GLN A 298 5.02 1.94 -4.09
N ALA A 299 5.25 0.67 -4.37
CA ALA A 299 5.10 -0.41 -3.40
C ALA A 299 6.05 -0.24 -2.20
N ARG A 300 7.31 0.19 -2.44
CA ARG A 300 8.26 0.51 -1.37
C ARG A 300 7.75 1.64 -0.47
N MET A 301 7.23 2.70 -1.05
CA MET A 301 6.67 3.82 -0.30
C MET A 301 5.44 3.39 0.51
N SER A 302 4.51 2.65 -0.08
CA SER A 302 3.34 2.10 0.62
C SER A 302 3.75 1.22 1.80
N THR A 303 4.76 0.35 1.63
CA THR A 303 5.29 -0.50 2.72
C THR A 303 5.83 0.34 3.88
N ALA A 304 6.55 1.43 3.59
CA ALA A 304 7.04 2.34 4.63
C ALA A 304 5.88 3.04 5.37
N ILE A 305 4.85 3.47 4.65
CA ILE A 305 3.66 4.11 5.26
C ILE A 305 2.88 3.10 6.13
N ILE A 306 2.73 1.84 5.69
CA ILE A 306 2.17 0.75 6.51
C ILE A 306 2.97 0.61 7.82
N GLY A 307 4.29 0.52 7.71
CA GLY A 307 5.17 0.41 8.89
C GLY A 307 5.00 1.58 9.86
N LEU A 308 4.96 2.82 9.36
CA LEU A 308 4.73 4.01 10.18
C LEU A 308 3.36 3.99 10.86
N GLY A 309 2.28 3.68 10.11
CA GLY A 309 0.93 3.66 10.64
C GLY A 309 0.74 2.62 11.76
N LEU A 310 1.27 1.40 11.57
CA LEU A 310 1.26 0.34 12.58
C LEU A 310 2.10 0.72 13.81
N ALA A 311 3.29 1.26 13.61
CA ALA A 311 4.17 1.71 14.69
C ALA A 311 3.55 2.85 15.52
N SER A 312 2.93 3.82 14.86
CA SER A 312 2.23 4.94 15.50
C SER A 312 1.05 4.42 16.35
N SER A 313 0.25 3.51 15.81
CA SER A 313 -0.86 2.88 16.53
C SER A 313 -0.37 2.06 17.74
N ALA A 314 0.70 1.27 17.56
CA ALA A 314 1.30 0.47 18.64
C ALA A 314 1.78 1.36 19.80
N TYR A 315 2.47 2.46 19.48
CA TYR A 315 2.90 3.44 20.49
C TYR A 315 1.70 4.04 21.26
N LEU A 316 0.66 4.50 20.54
CA LEU A 316 -0.50 5.13 21.16
C LEU A 316 -1.31 4.15 22.04
N HIS A 317 -1.42 2.90 21.62
CA HIS A 317 -2.02 1.83 22.44
C HIS A 317 -1.19 1.57 23.70
N SER A 318 0.13 1.48 23.58
CA SER A 318 1.03 1.26 24.71
C SER A 318 1.00 2.42 25.71
N ALA A 319 0.97 3.65 25.24
CA ALA A 319 0.88 4.84 26.09
C ALA A 319 -0.45 4.88 26.87
N ASP A 320 -1.58 4.58 26.19
CA ASP A 320 -2.89 4.52 26.83
C ASP A 320 -2.97 3.37 27.86
N PHE A 321 -2.45 2.20 27.52
CA PHE A 321 -2.38 1.06 28.43
C PHE A 321 -1.54 1.38 29.67
N ALA A 322 -0.34 1.92 29.46
CA ALA A 322 0.57 2.26 30.55
C ALA A 322 0.02 3.31 31.51
N GLY A 323 -0.81 4.23 31.01
CA GLY A 323 -1.50 5.23 31.83
C GLY A 323 -2.66 4.67 32.66
N LYS A 324 -3.16 3.47 32.35
CA LYS A 324 -4.33 2.84 33.00
C LYS A 324 -3.98 1.64 33.86
N ARG A 325 -2.97 0.86 33.44
CA ARG A 325 -2.54 -0.36 34.12
C ARG A 325 -1.85 -0.03 35.43
N LEU A 326 -2.44 -0.43 36.54
CA LEU A 326 -1.85 -0.29 37.88
C LEU A 326 -1.00 -1.53 38.20
N GLN A 327 0.29 -1.32 38.53
CA GLN A 327 1.19 -2.40 38.97
C GLN A 327 2.40 -1.82 39.69
N GLY A 328 2.74 -2.41 40.83
CA GLY A 328 3.87 -1.96 41.65
C GLY A 328 3.63 -0.61 42.32
N ARG A 329 4.62 -0.16 43.08
CA ARG A 329 4.59 1.10 43.82
C ARG A 329 5.51 2.13 43.14
N ALA A 330 5.24 3.40 43.37
CA ALA A 330 6.17 4.46 42.94
C ALA A 330 7.57 4.21 43.52
N ILE A 331 8.63 4.47 42.75
CA ILE A 331 10.03 4.20 43.14
C ILE A 331 10.39 4.91 44.43
N SER A 332 9.83 6.10 44.66
CA SER A 332 10.02 6.88 45.88
C SER A 332 9.36 6.26 47.13
N ARG A 333 8.48 5.27 46.96
CA ARG A 333 7.70 4.63 48.01
C ARG A 333 7.84 3.10 48.02
N THR A 334 8.91 2.56 47.49
CA THR A 334 9.14 1.10 47.41
C THR A 334 9.22 0.43 48.77
N SER A 335 9.74 1.13 49.80
CA SER A 335 9.84 0.65 51.18
C SER A 335 8.52 0.70 51.96
N ASP A 336 7.50 1.44 51.49
CA ASP A 336 6.22 1.59 52.16
C ASP A 336 5.26 0.46 51.72
N ALA A 337 5.10 -0.56 52.55
CA ALA A 337 4.25 -1.70 52.24
C ALA A 337 2.77 -1.31 52.07
N SER A 338 2.32 -0.17 52.61
CA SER A 338 0.96 0.34 52.50
C SER A 338 0.73 1.22 51.30
N ALA A 339 1.77 1.59 50.52
CA ALA A 339 1.65 2.46 49.37
C ALA A 339 0.79 1.78 48.26
N PRO A 340 -0.15 2.52 47.67
CA PRO A 340 -0.98 1.96 46.59
C PRO A 340 -0.15 1.69 45.33
N ALA A 341 -0.68 0.80 44.48
CA ALA A 341 -0.16 0.59 43.15
C ALA A 341 -0.35 1.84 42.28
N VAL A 342 0.63 2.12 41.41
CA VAL A 342 0.62 3.27 40.49
C VAL A 342 0.46 2.80 39.05
N PRO A 343 0.02 3.70 38.14
CA PRO A 343 0.08 3.42 36.69
C PRO A 343 1.50 3.06 36.26
N ILE A 344 1.64 2.03 35.42
CA ILE A 344 2.98 1.56 35.04
C ILE A 344 3.81 2.60 34.28
N ILE A 345 3.16 3.63 33.69
CA ILE A 345 3.83 4.77 33.08
C ILE A 345 4.73 5.54 34.06
N GLU A 346 4.53 5.39 35.39
CA GLU A 346 5.37 6.02 36.41
C GLU A 346 6.69 5.27 36.61
N HIS A 347 6.84 4.05 36.09
CA HIS A 347 8.09 3.29 36.20
C HIS A 347 9.08 3.72 35.12
N ALA A 348 10.33 3.95 35.53
CA ALA A 348 11.38 4.54 34.68
C ALA A 348 11.62 3.73 33.38
N ASP A 349 11.62 2.40 33.46
CA ASP A 349 11.83 1.57 32.25
C ASP A 349 10.66 1.62 31.26
N VAL A 350 9.42 1.69 31.76
CA VAL A 350 8.24 1.91 30.90
C VAL A 350 8.30 3.28 30.23
N GLN A 351 8.71 4.33 30.96
CA GLN A 351 8.93 5.66 30.38
C GLN A 351 10.02 5.64 29.31
N ARG A 352 11.13 4.94 29.54
CA ARG A 352 12.20 4.78 28.56
C ARG A 352 11.66 4.12 27.28
N MET A 353 10.92 3.00 27.39
CA MET A 353 10.33 2.31 26.26
C MET A 353 9.37 3.21 25.48
N LEU A 354 8.47 3.91 26.15
CA LEU A 354 7.52 4.82 25.51
C LEU A 354 8.20 6.01 24.81
N LEU A 355 9.24 6.60 25.44
CA LEU A 355 10.02 7.68 24.82
C LEU A 355 10.78 7.20 23.59
N GLU A 356 11.36 6.00 23.65
CA GLU A 356 12.04 5.38 22.52
C GLU A 356 11.08 5.11 21.36
N MET A 357 9.90 4.53 21.65
CA MET A 357 8.87 4.31 20.64
C MET A 357 8.44 5.62 19.98
N LYS A 358 8.17 6.67 20.77
CA LYS A 358 7.78 7.98 20.26
C LYS A 358 8.86 8.60 19.38
N ALA A 359 10.10 8.62 19.83
CA ALA A 359 11.21 9.17 19.07
C ALA A 359 11.40 8.47 17.72
N ARG A 360 11.24 7.13 17.68
CA ARG A 360 11.30 6.33 16.46
C ARG A 360 10.13 6.62 15.52
N VAL A 361 8.89 6.72 16.03
CA VAL A 361 7.71 7.08 15.24
C VAL A 361 7.89 8.44 14.60
N GLU A 362 8.27 9.46 15.36
CA GLU A 362 8.46 10.82 14.84
C GLU A 362 9.63 10.90 13.85
N GLY A 363 10.73 10.18 14.12
CA GLY A 363 11.86 10.07 13.19
C GLY A 363 11.45 9.42 11.85
N CYS A 364 10.67 8.35 11.89
CA CYS A 364 10.12 7.70 10.69
C CYS A 364 9.18 8.63 9.91
N ARG A 365 8.28 9.34 10.63
CA ARG A 365 7.36 10.32 10.01
C ARG A 365 8.13 11.46 9.37
N GLY A 366 9.16 11.99 10.06
CA GLY A 366 10.04 13.03 9.54
C GLY A 366 10.79 12.60 8.28
N LEU A 367 11.32 11.37 8.24
CA LEU A 367 12.02 10.82 7.08
C LEU A 367 11.08 10.64 5.88
N LEU A 368 9.89 10.08 6.10
CA LEU A 368 8.85 10.01 5.05
C LEU A 368 8.40 11.40 4.60
N GLY A 369 8.34 12.37 5.52
CA GLY A 369 8.06 13.77 5.21
C GLY A 369 9.10 14.40 4.29
N LYS A 370 10.39 14.05 4.42
CA LYS A 370 11.43 14.47 3.46
C LYS A 370 11.16 13.92 2.06
N LEU A 371 10.78 12.64 1.96
CA LEU A 371 10.43 12.01 0.69
C LEU A 371 9.22 12.68 0.04
N THR A 372 8.11 12.78 0.77
CA THR A 372 6.86 13.33 0.22
C THR A 372 6.91 14.85 0.07
N GLY A 373 7.69 15.56 0.90
CA GLY A 373 7.98 16.97 0.73
C GLY A 373 8.76 17.23 -0.57
N ALA A 374 9.78 16.41 -0.87
CA ALA A 374 10.48 16.49 -2.15
C ALA A 374 9.53 16.22 -3.34
N SER A 375 8.63 15.24 -3.20
CA SER A 375 7.61 14.98 -4.22
C SER A 375 6.65 16.17 -4.40
N THR A 376 6.18 16.75 -3.29
CA THR A 376 5.30 17.93 -3.30
C THR A 376 5.99 19.12 -4.00
N GLN A 377 7.27 19.33 -3.69
CA GLN A 377 8.06 20.41 -4.31
C GLN A 377 8.24 20.20 -5.83
N ALA A 378 8.48 18.96 -6.26
CA ALA A 378 8.59 18.64 -7.67
C ALA A 378 7.30 19.00 -8.43
N PHE A 379 6.14 18.57 -7.92
CA PHE A 379 4.84 18.90 -8.54
C PHE A 379 4.53 20.40 -8.52
N ALA A 380 4.89 21.10 -7.44
CA ALA A 380 4.71 22.55 -7.38
C ALA A 380 5.56 23.29 -8.42
N LEU A 381 6.82 22.87 -8.61
CA LEU A 381 7.71 23.44 -9.62
C LEU A 381 7.27 23.14 -11.05
N GLU A 382 6.73 21.94 -11.30
CA GLU A 382 6.18 21.55 -12.60
C GLU A 382 4.96 22.38 -13.01
N ALA A 383 4.23 22.95 -12.04
CA ALA A 383 3.06 23.79 -12.25
C ALA A 383 3.41 25.30 -12.39
N GLU A 384 4.67 25.70 -12.21
CA GLU A 384 5.09 27.08 -12.36
C GLU A 384 5.04 27.52 -13.85
N PRO A 385 4.69 28.78 -14.14
CA PRO A 385 4.65 29.30 -15.51
C PRO A 385 5.99 29.21 -16.26
N VAL A 386 7.09 29.26 -15.52
CA VAL A 386 8.46 29.10 -16.05
C VAL A 386 9.07 27.87 -15.40
N LEU A 387 9.22 26.80 -16.19
CA LEU A 387 9.72 25.52 -15.71
C LEU A 387 11.23 25.59 -15.45
N ASP A 388 11.65 25.40 -14.22
CA ASP A 388 13.05 25.15 -13.86
C ASP A 388 13.31 23.63 -13.85
N GLU A 389 13.69 23.09 -15.01
CA GLU A 389 13.95 21.66 -15.21
C GLU A 389 15.02 21.13 -14.25
N ALA A 390 16.04 21.91 -13.93
CA ALA A 390 17.13 21.51 -13.05
C ALA A 390 16.65 21.31 -11.61
N GLN A 391 15.78 22.19 -11.12
CA GLN A 391 15.19 22.07 -9.80
C GLN A 391 14.20 20.91 -9.74
N VAL A 392 13.35 20.74 -10.73
CA VAL A 392 12.43 19.59 -10.82
C VAL A 392 13.21 18.28 -10.77
N GLU A 393 14.24 18.15 -11.60
CA GLU A 393 15.08 16.95 -11.66
C GLU A 393 15.81 16.68 -10.34
N LYS A 394 16.29 17.72 -9.66
CA LYS A 394 16.88 17.62 -8.31
C LYS A 394 15.91 16.97 -7.33
N TYR A 395 14.66 17.43 -7.26
CA TYR A 395 13.67 16.89 -6.33
C TYR A 395 13.21 15.48 -6.74
N ARG A 396 13.10 15.19 -8.03
CA ARG A 396 12.84 13.83 -8.53
C ARG A 396 13.95 12.85 -8.13
N LYS A 397 15.23 13.25 -8.22
CA LYS A 397 16.38 12.45 -7.75
C LYS A 397 16.34 12.22 -6.23
N LEU A 398 15.96 13.24 -5.45
CA LEU A 398 15.76 13.07 -4.01
C LEU A 398 14.65 12.03 -3.69
N VAL A 399 13.53 12.05 -4.43
CA VAL A 399 12.47 11.04 -4.28
C VAL A 399 13.03 9.64 -4.57
N LEU A 400 13.79 9.46 -5.65
CA LEU A 400 14.41 8.17 -5.99
C LEU A 400 15.39 7.70 -4.91
N LEU A 401 16.20 8.61 -4.38
CA LEU A 401 17.17 8.31 -3.30
C LEU A 401 16.46 7.89 -2.00
N PHE A 402 15.47 8.67 -1.56
CA PHE A 402 14.81 8.44 -0.28
C PHE A 402 13.88 7.22 -0.29
N THR A 403 13.31 6.84 -1.42
CA THR A 403 12.33 5.74 -1.50
C THR A 403 12.83 4.41 -0.93
N PRO A 404 14.00 3.84 -1.34
CA PRO A 404 14.51 2.62 -0.75
C PRO A 404 14.96 2.80 0.71
N ILE A 405 15.51 3.96 1.06
CA ILE A 405 15.93 4.29 2.44
C ILE A 405 14.72 4.29 3.37
N CYS A 406 13.65 4.99 3.00
CA CYS A 406 12.43 5.03 3.80
C CYS A 406 11.84 3.64 3.97
N LYS A 407 11.75 2.84 2.89
CA LYS A 407 11.21 1.48 2.98
C LYS A 407 12.01 0.63 3.98
N ALA A 408 13.32 0.58 3.85
CA ALA A 408 14.17 -0.22 4.73
C ALA A 408 14.13 0.28 6.17
N PHE A 409 14.45 1.55 6.39
CA PHE A 409 14.54 2.13 7.72
C PHE A 409 13.22 2.06 8.50
N VAL A 410 12.11 2.50 7.87
CA VAL A 410 10.81 2.54 8.57
C VAL A 410 10.31 1.14 8.89
N SER A 411 10.51 0.16 8.00
CA SER A 411 10.15 -1.24 8.28
C SER A 411 10.92 -1.79 9.48
N ASP A 412 12.24 -1.52 9.58
CA ASP A 412 13.07 -1.96 10.70
C ASP A 412 12.68 -1.27 12.01
N GLN A 413 12.37 0.05 11.95
CA GLN A 413 11.92 0.76 13.16
C GLN A 413 10.53 0.30 13.60
N ALA A 414 9.62 0.03 12.67
CA ALA A 414 8.29 -0.49 13.00
C ALA A 414 8.36 -1.81 13.77
N TRP A 415 9.24 -2.72 13.36
CA TRP A 415 9.49 -3.97 14.09
C TRP A 415 9.91 -3.71 15.53
N LYS A 416 10.93 -2.85 15.75
CA LYS A 416 11.43 -2.50 17.09
C LYS A 416 10.37 -1.84 17.96
N ILE A 417 9.53 -0.99 17.39
CA ILE A 417 8.42 -0.34 18.10
C ILE A 417 7.38 -1.37 18.53
N CYS A 418 7.01 -2.31 17.67
CA CYS A 418 6.06 -3.37 18.01
C CYS A 418 6.63 -4.31 19.09
N GLU A 419 7.93 -4.63 19.06
CA GLU A 419 8.61 -5.38 20.11
C GLU A 419 8.49 -4.67 21.47
N LEU A 420 8.81 -3.37 21.53
CA LEU A 420 8.67 -2.58 22.76
C LEU A 420 7.20 -2.50 23.21
N ALA A 421 6.26 -2.40 22.29
CA ALA A 421 4.84 -2.40 22.59
C ALA A 421 4.41 -3.71 23.30
N ILE A 422 4.88 -4.87 22.81
CA ILE A 422 4.63 -6.17 23.46
C ILE A 422 5.20 -6.17 24.88
N GLN A 423 6.39 -5.62 25.10
CA GLN A 423 7.00 -5.53 26.44
C GLN A 423 6.17 -4.66 27.39
N VAL A 424 5.66 -3.51 26.93
CA VAL A 424 4.80 -2.62 27.75
C VAL A 424 3.50 -3.31 28.15
N HIS A 425 2.86 -4.08 27.24
CA HIS A 425 1.61 -4.80 27.53
C HIS A 425 1.81 -6.10 28.34
N GLY A 426 2.98 -6.72 28.23
CA GLY A 426 3.32 -7.94 28.96
C GLY A 426 2.39 -9.12 28.62
N VAL A 427 2.10 -9.94 29.63
CA VAL A 427 1.34 -11.22 29.48
C VAL A 427 -0.12 -11.02 29.02
N GLU A 428 -0.71 -9.84 29.23
CA GLU A 428 -2.10 -9.58 28.81
C GLU A 428 -2.30 -9.65 27.29
N GLN A 429 -1.26 -9.36 26.51
CA GLN A 429 -1.34 -9.57 25.04
C GLN A 429 -1.17 -11.04 24.64
N ALA A 430 -0.38 -11.81 25.37
CA ALA A 430 -0.20 -13.22 25.06
C ALA A 430 -1.48 -14.06 25.27
N GLY A 431 -2.36 -13.65 26.19
CA GLY A 431 -3.67 -14.30 26.44
C GLY A 431 -4.77 -13.98 25.41
N ASN A 432 -4.60 -12.91 24.62
CA ASN A 432 -5.56 -12.50 23.57
C ASN A 432 -5.17 -12.97 22.16
N LEU A 433 -4.03 -13.66 22.01
CA LEU A 433 -3.51 -14.24 20.77
C LEU A 433 -3.87 -15.75 20.61
N GLY A 434 -4.69 -16.29 21.52
CA GLY A 434 -5.22 -17.66 21.47
C GLY A 434 -6.55 -17.77 20.74
#